data_16657c4f1095ba821cfaeb7a6c4a3300
#
_entry.id   16657c4f1095ba821cfaeb7a6c4a3300
#
_cell.length_a   1.000
_cell.length_b   1.000
_cell.length_c   1.000
_cell.angle_alpha   90.00
_cell.angle_beta   90.00
_cell.angle_gamma   90.00
#
_symmetry.space_group_name_H-M   'P 1'
#
loop_
_entity.id
_entity.type
_entity.pdbx_description
1 polymer ?
#
loop_
_entity_poly.entity_id
_entity_poly.type
_entity_poly.pdbx_seq_one_letter_code
_entity_poly.pdbx_strand_id
1 'polypeptide(L)'
;MKKILALILALAMIAALFVGCANNETPTDPVNSESRGNDTPDDSKDATTGNKTVKVGLICIGDENDQGYTYNFIRGKDAATEALKADGIDVEWVVKWNIGEDAKCEEANIELAEAGCQLIINNSFGHEQFMLKVAPDYLDVQFVGCTNQGSYNDGLDNTHNAFASIYEGRYLAGIVAGMKLQELIDNGTIKENEAVIGYVGAYSFAEVISGFTAYFLGARSVCPSVTMKVQFVGSWSDATEEANAASALCDMGCVLISQHSDNTTPATTAQNKGAFHTGYNNDMTGVAPDASLIGTRIDWSVYFTEVIRAVANGEAFDQDWCKGYSDGAVVLTPLNEKIAAPGTAEKLAEVEAKLASGEIQVFDTSTFTVDGGKTLEHAFALDTDGDFTADSEEAVTDGYFHESYFQSAPYFTTQIDGIEWLNSAFG
;
A
#
# COMPACT_ATOMS: atom_id res chain seq x y z
N MET A 1 -30.85 -6.06 -44.26
CA MET A 1 -30.68 -7.22 -45.14
C MET A 1 -29.21 -7.52 -45.51
N LYS A 2 -28.19 -6.80 -44.97
CA LYS A 2 -26.76 -7.07 -45.26
C LYS A 2 -26.00 -7.75 -44.11
N LYS A 3 -26.65 -8.03 -42.99
CA LYS A 3 -26.03 -8.68 -41.83
C LYS A 3 -26.43 -10.15 -41.62
N ILE A 4 -27.30 -10.71 -42.45
CA ILE A 4 -27.76 -12.10 -42.36
C ILE A 4 -27.02 -13.01 -43.37
N LEU A 5 -26.34 -12.45 -44.35
CA LEU A 5 -25.61 -13.23 -45.39
C LEU A 5 -24.18 -13.64 -44.93
N ALA A 6 -23.64 -13.05 -43.87
CA ALA A 6 -22.30 -13.38 -43.35
C ALA A 6 -22.29 -14.58 -42.40
N LEU A 7 -23.46 -14.96 -41.85
CA LEU A 7 -23.54 -16.06 -40.87
C LEU A 7 -23.75 -17.44 -41.52
N ILE A 8 -24.08 -17.51 -42.80
CA ILE A 8 -24.35 -18.76 -43.51
C ILE A 8 -23.10 -19.32 -44.23
N LEU A 9 -22.08 -18.50 -44.45
CA LEU A 9 -20.81 -18.95 -45.05
C LEU A 9 -19.80 -19.53 -44.05
N ALA A 10 -19.98 -19.34 -42.76
CA ALA A 10 -19.09 -19.83 -41.72
C ALA A 10 -19.40 -21.27 -41.23
N LEU A 11 -20.59 -21.83 -41.59
CA LEU A 11 -21.00 -23.18 -41.16
C LEU A 11 -20.74 -24.27 -42.20
N ALA A 12 -20.17 -23.97 -43.37
CA ALA A 12 -19.95 -24.94 -44.44
C ALA A 12 -18.52 -25.50 -44.54
N MET A 13 -17.61 -25.18 -43.65
CA MET A 13 -16.21 -25.61 -43.70
C MET A 13 -15.75 -26.54 -42.59
N ILE A 14 -16.65 -27.13 -41.79
CA ILE A 14 -16.28 -28.04 -40.67
C ILE A 14 -16.74 -29.49 -40.93
N ALA A 15 -17.11 -29.87 -42.13
CA ALA A 15 -17.66 -31.21 -42.43
C ALA A 15 -16.85 -32.02 -43.45
N ALA A 16 -15.54 -31.98 -43.44
CA ALA A 16 -14.73 -32.80 -44.37
C ALA A 16 -13.36 -33.19 -43.82
N LEU A 17 -13.28 -33.99 -42.74
CA LEU A 17 -12.09 -34.71 -42.36
C LEU A 17 -12.40 -35.84 -41.34
N PHE A 18 -13.19 -36.85 -41.78
CA PHE A 18 -13.26 -38.17 -41.17
C PHE A 18 -13.73 -39.21 -42.18
N VAL A 19 -12.83 -39.84 -42.87
CA VAL A 19 -13.05 -41.19 -43.46
C VAL A 19 -11.75 -41.92 -43.68
N GLY A 20 -11.63 -43.07 -43.01
CA GLY A 20 -11.07 -44.32 -43.49
C GLY A 20 -9.54 -44.52 -43.36
N CYS A 21 -9.05 -45.69 -43.05
CA CYS A 21 -9.57 -47.06 -43.06
C CYS A 21 -8.71 -47.93 -42.12
N ALA A 22 -9.36 -48.93 -41.59
CA ALA A 22 -8.75 -50.12 -40.93
C ALA A 22 -8.34 -51.16 -42.00
N ASN A 23 -7.36 -52.04 -41.65
CA ASN A 23 -7.34 -53.51 -41.80
C ASN A 23 -5.90 -54.03 -41.58
N ASN A 24 -5.68 -54.88 -40.61
CA ASN A 24 -5.65 -56.37 -40.55
C ASN A 24 -4.45 -56.93 -41.30
N GLU A 25 -3.58 -57.65 -40.69
CA GLU A 25 -3.60 -59.06 -40.26
C GLU A 25 -2.23 -59.51 -39.68
N THR A 26 -2.32 -60.28 -38.62
CA THR A 26 -1.28 -61.21 -38.09
C THR A 26 -1.26 -62.50 -38.98
N PRO A 27 -0.28 -63.42 -38.98
CA PRO A 27 0.30 -64.06 -37.78
C PRO A 27 1.74 -64.64 -37.94
N THR A 28 2.18 -65.24 -36.86
CA THR A 28 3.03 -66.45 -36.59
C THR A 28 4.49 -66.25 -36.19
N ASP A 29 4.71 -66.75 -34.95
CA ASP A 29 5.94 -67.18 -34.30
C ASP A 29 6.69 -68.31 -35.08
N PRO A 30 7.93 -68.81 -34.66
CA PRO A 30 8.34 -69.00 -33.27
C PRO A 30 9.87 -68.81 -32.94
N VAL A 31 10.11 -68.62 -31.64
CA VAL A 31 11.18 -69.21 -30.79
C VAL A 31 12.67 -69.13 -31.19
N ASN A 32 13.51 -68.45 -30.44
CA ASN A 32 14.47 -69.12 -29.55
C ASN A 32 15.12 -68.16 -28.51
N SER A 33 15.34 -68.72 -27.36
CA SER A 33 15.96 -68.26 -26.15
C SER A 33 17.42 -67.77 -26.32
N GLU A 34 17.84 -66.74 -25.58
CA GLU A 34 18.92 -66.83 -24.60
C GLU A 34 19.07 -65.55 -23.76
N SER A 35 19.35 -65.77 -22.50
CA SER A 35 19.46 -64.90 -21.36
C SER A 35 20.57 -63.82 -21.45
N ARG A 36 20.35 -62.69 -20.83
CA ARG A 36 21.15 -61.95 -19.83
C ARG A 36 21.07 -60.45 -19.99
N GLY A 37 20.90 -59.78 -18.85
CA GLY A 37 21.18 -58.37 -18.70
C GLY A 37 20.01 -57.62 -18.04
N ASN A 38 19.98 -57.67 -16.72
CA ASN A 38 19.18 -56.82 -15.90
C ASN A 38 19.76 -55.42 -15.93
N ASP A 39 19.20 -54.52 -16.76
CA ASP A 39 19.43 -53.11 -16.68
C ASP A 39 18.07 -52.45 -16.55
N THR A 40 17.68 -52.18 -15.30
CA THR A 40 16.65 -51.23 -14.94
C THR A 40 17.15 -49.84 -15.35
N PRO A 41 16.41 -49.10 -16.15
CA PRO A 41 16.68 -47.67 -16.23
C PRO A 41 16.35 -47.08 -14.87
N ASP A 42 17.38 -46.58 -14.21
CA ASP A 42 17.26 -45.67 -13.05
C ASP A 42 16.60 -44.39 -13.53
N ASP A 43 15.30 -44.31 -13.33
CA ASP A 43 14.50 -43.08 -13.52
C ASP A 43 14.76 -42.16 -12.32
N SER A 44 16.05 -41.90 -12.07
CA SER A 44 16.44 -40.77 -11.24
C SER A 44 16.12 -39.52 -12.05
N LYS A 45 14.91 -39.00 -11.84
CA LYS A 45 14.61 -37.59 -12.09
C LYS A 45 15.67 -36.82 -11.35
N ASP A 46 16.65 -36.36 -12.06
CA ASP A 46 17.59 -35.35 -11.65
C ASP A 46 16.70 -34.11 -11.30
N ALA A 47 16.37 -33.97 -10.03
CA ALA A 47 15.81 -32.76 -9.50
C ALA A 47 16.95 -31.73 -9.62
N THR A 48 16.99 -31.02 -10.74
CA THR A 48 17.80 -29.83 -10.88
C THR A 48 17.39 -28.88 -9.79
N THR A 49 18.11 -28.91 -8.66
CA THR A 49 18.08 -27.90 -7.59
C THR A 49 18.79 -26.63 -8.11
N GLY A 50 18.38 -26.11 -9.25
CA GLY A 50 18.74 -24.77 -9.68
C GLY A 50 17.81 -23.77 -8.99
N ASN A 51 18.37 -22.67 -8.50
CA ASN A 51 17.56 -21.56 -8.01
C ASN A 51 16.57 -21.12 -9.09
N LYS A 52 15.34 -20.81 -8.70
CA LYS A 52 14.38 -20.14 -9.57
C LYS A 52 14.78 -18.68 -9.70
N THR A 53 14.66 -18.10 -10.87
CA THR A 53 14.92 -16.67 -11.09
C THR A 53 13.64 -15.98 -11.49
N VAL A 54 13.29 -14.88 -10.80
CA VAL A 54 12.17 -14.01 -11.15
C VAL A 54 12.70 -12.64 -11.49
N LYS A 55 12.30 -12.13 -12.65
CA LYS A 55 12.62 -10.77 -13.09
C LYS A 55 11.46 -9.84 -12.75
N VAL A 56 11.74 -8.82 -11.92
CA VAL A 56 10.75 -7.90 -11.38
C VAL A 56 11.04 -6.49 -11.84
N GLY A 57 10.05 -5.85 -12.45
CA GLY A 57 10.05 -4.42 -12.74
C GLY A 57 9.52 -3.63 -11.56
N LEU A 58 10.15 -2.50 -11.24
CA LEU A 58 9.66 -1.55 -10.24
C LEU A 58 9.66 -0.15 -10.83
N ILE A 59 8.48 0.45 -10.95
CA ILE A 59 8.28 1.83 -11.44
C ILE A 59 8.05 2.73 -10.24
N CYS A 60 8.95 3.71 -10.06
CA CYS A 60 8.96 4.62 -8.93
C CYS A 60 8.64 6.05 -9.35
N ILE A 61 7.72 6.70 -8.61
CA ILE A 61 7.39 8.12 -8.79
C ILE A 61 8.58 9.05 -8.46
N GLY A 62 9.38 8.65 -7.48
CA GLY A 62 10.61 9.33 -7.04
C GLY A 62 11.83 8.42 -7.14
N ASP A 63 12.79 8.67 -6.26
CA ASP A 63 13.97 7.84 -6.07
C ASP A 63 14.28 7.63 -4.58
N GLU A 64 15.35 6.91 -4.27
CA GLU A 64 15.76 6.58 -2.90
C GLU A 64 16.16 7.80 -2.04
N ASN A 65 16.32 8.97 -2.65
CA ASN A 65 16.72 10.19 -1.95
C ASN A 65 15.52 10.95 -1.39
N ASP A 66 14.27 10.55 -1.72
CA ASP A 66 13.07 11.16 -1.15
C ASP A 66 12.99 10.94 0.36
N GLN A 67 13.66 9.91 0.88
CA GLN A 67 13.61 9.51 2.28
C GLN A 67 12.18 9.27 2.79
N GLY A 68 11.26 8.96 1.87
CA GLY A 68 9.84 8.79 2.10
C GLY A 68 9.29 7.53 1.44
N TYR A 69 8.27 7.69 0.58
CA TYR A 69 7.51 6.57 0.01
C TYR A 69 8.34 5.68 -0.90
N THR A 70 9.05 6.25 -1.89
CA THR A 70 9.89 5.47 -2.79
C THR A 70 11.04 4.78 -2.05
N TYR A 71 11.71 5.49 -1.13
CA TYR A 71 12.75 4.90 -0.29
C TYR A 71 12.24 3.67 0.49
N ASN A 72 10.99 3.73 0.95
CA ASN A 72 10.36 2.62 1.66
C ASN A 72 10.15 1.38 0.77
N PHE A 73 9.82 1.56 -0.51
CA PHE A 73 9.78 0.47 -1.50
C PHE A 73 11.15 -0.17 -1.70
N ILE A 74 12.22 0.64 -1.77
CA ILE A 74 13.58 0.12 -1.94
C ILE A 74 14.03 -0.71 -0.75
N ARG A 75 13.71 -0.28 0.48
CA ARG A 75 13.96 -1.08 1.69
C ARG A 75 13.22 -2.41 1.66
N GLY A 76 11.95 -2.38 1.25
CA GLY A 76 11.14 -3.59 1.06
C GLY A 76 11.72 -4.53 0.00
N LYS A 77 12.13 -3.98 -1.14
CA LYS A 77 12.81 -4.70 -2.22
C LYS A 77 14.07 -5.42 -1.73
N ASP A 78 14.93 -4.71 -1.00
CA ASP A 78 16.19 -5.27 -0.52
C ASP A 78 15.94 -6.38 0.53
N ALA A 79 15.03 -6.16 1.48
CA ALA A 79 14.68 -7.15 2.50
C ALA A 79 14.00 -8.40 1.88
N ALA A 80 13.07 -8.22 0.93
CA ALA A 80 12.43 -9.34 0.23
C ALA A 80 13.45 -10.15 -0.59
N THR A 81 14.41 -9.49 -1.24
CA THR A 81 15.48 -10.15 -2.00
C THR A 81 16.29 -11.09 -1.10
N GLU A 82 16.69 -10.63 0.09
CA GLU A 82 17.44 -11.47 1.04
C GLU A 82 16.59 -12.63 1.59
N ALA A 83 15.29 -12.40 1.87
CA ALA A 83 14.39 -13.44 2.34
C ALA A 83 14.17 -14.53 1.27
N LEU A 84 13.91 -14.14 0.02
CA LEU A 84 13.67 -15.05 -1.10
C LEU A 84 14.90 -15.88 -1.47
N LYS A 85 16.10 -15.31 -1.31
CA LYS A 85 17.35 -16.02 -1.53
C LYS A 85 17.51 -17.22 -0.58
N ALA A 86 17.01 -17.12 0.66
CA ALA A 86 16.98 -18.25 1.57
C ALA A 86 16.03 -19.37 1.10
N ASP A 87 15.02 -19.04 0.29
CA ASP A 87 14.08 -19.99 -0.32
C ASP A 87 14.57 -20.55 -1.68
N GLY A 88 15.78 -20.18 -2.12
CA GLY A 88 16.33 -20.59 -3.40
C GLY A 88 15.70 -19.84 -4.58
N ILE A 89 15.23 -18.63 -4.37
CA ILE A 89 14.67 -17.75 -5.40
C ILE A 89 15.62 -16.56 -5.58
N ASP A 90 16.19 -16.43 -6.76
CA ASP A 90 16.99 -15.27 -7.17
C ASP A 90 16.09 -14.22 -7.83
N VAL A 91 16.19 -12.97 -7.41
CA VAL A 91 15.37 -11.87 -7.94
C VAL A 91 16.22 -10.90 -8.74
N GLU A 92 15.87 -10.71 -10.01
CA GLU A 92 16.48 -9.70 -10.88
C GLU A 92 15.57 -8.46 -10.94
N TRP A 93 16.00 -7.37 -10.30
CA TRP A 93 15.23 -6.13 -10.30
C TRP A 93 15.61 -5.20 -11.44
N VAL A 94 14.62 -4.66 -12.15
CA VAL A 94 14.74 -3.57 -13.11
C VAL A 94 13.95 -2.37 -12.61
N VAL A 95 14.65 -1.36 -12.10
CA VAL A 95 14.00 -0.19 -11.48
C VAL A 95 13.97 0.98 -12.45
N LYS A 96 12.81 1.63 -12.55
CA LYS A 96 12.58 2.87 -13.28
C LYS A 96 12.33 4.00 -12.29
N TRP A 97 13.17 5.01 -12.31
CA TRP A 97 13.17 6.11 -11.35
C TRP A 97 12.49 7.36 -11.90
N ASN A 98 11.85 8.14 -11.03
CA ASN A 98 11.30 9.45 -11.36
C ASN A 98 10.33 9.37 -12.56
N ILE A 99 9.50 8.34 -12.59
CA ILE A 99 8.44 8.16 -13.57
C ILE A 99 7.20 8.88 -13.06
N GLY A 100 6.79 9.94 -13.75
CA GLY A 100 5.60 10.71 -13.40
C GLY A 100 4.30 9.94 -13.66
N GLU A 101 3.21 10.49 -13.16
CA GLU A 101 1.85 9.99 -13.39
C GLU A 101 1.35 10.48 -14.76
N ASP A 102 2.09 10.15 -15.81
CA ASP A 102 1.87 10.56 -17.19
C ASP A 102 2.19 9.44 -18.21
N ALA A 103 2.19 9.74 -19.50
CA ALA A 103 2.45 8.77 -20.57
C ALA A 103 3.80 8.04 -20.45
N LYS A 104 4.77 8.56 -19.70
CA LYS A 104 6.04 7.85 -19.45
C LYS A 104 5.83 6.61 -18.58
N CYS A 105 4.80 6.59 -17.74
CA CYS A 105 4.45 5.41 -16.97
C CYS A 105 3.96 4.27 -17.89
N GLU A 106 3.17 4.58 -18.92
CA GLU A 106 2.77 3.61 -19.95
C GLU A 106 4.01 3.06 -20.69
N GLU A 107 4.90 3.95 -21.16
CA GLU A 107 6.16 3.55 -21.80
C GLU A 107 7.03 2.67 -20.90
N ALA A 108 7.14 3.01 -19.60
CA ALA A 108 7.92 2.24 -18.65
C ALA A 108 7.36 0.83 -18.39
N ASN A 109 6.03 0.67 -18.31
CA ASN A 109 5.38 -0.63 -18.19
C ASN A 109 5.65 -1.49 -19.43
N ILE A 110 5.54 -0.93 -20.65
CA ILE A 110 5.84 -1.63 -21.92
C ILE A 110 7.32 -2.07 -21.94
N GLU A 111 8.26 -1.16 -21.65
CA GLU A 111 9.69 -1.48 -21.65
C GLU A 111 10.04 -2.60 -20.67
N LEU A 112 9.43 -2.65 -19.50
CA LEU A 112 9.65 -3.69 -18.49
C LEU A 112 9.05 -5.04 -18.94
N ALA A 113 7.86 -5.04 -19.53
CA ALA A 113 7.25 -6.24 -20.09
C ALA A 113 8.09 -6.82 -21.23
N GLU A 114 8.54 -5.98 -22.18
CA GLU A 114 9.41 -6.36 -23.28
C GLU A 114 10.81 -6.80 -22.81
N ALA A 115 11.29 -6.27 -21.67
CA ALA A 115 12.53 -6.73 -21.04
C ALA A 115 12.40 -8.11 -20.38
N GLY A 116 11.20 -8.70 -20.37
CA GLY A 116 10.91 -10.02 -19.81
C GLY A 116 10.68 -10.02 -18.30
N CYS A 117 10.22 -8.91 -17.71
CA CYS A 117 9.74 -8.91 -16.34
C CYS A 117 8.47 -9.76 -16.23
N GLN A 118 8.42 -10.63 -15.24
CA GLN A 118 7.27 -11.49 -14.95
C GLN A 118 6.27 -10.83 -14.00
N LEU A 119 6.75 -9.84 -13.25
CA LEU A 119 5.99 -9.00 -12.32
C LEU A 119 6.44 -7.56 -12.51
N ILE A 120 5.50 -6.62 -12.61
CA ILE A 120 5.77 -5.18 -12.70
C ILE A 120 4.95 -4.46 -11.61
N ILE A 121 5.65 -3.75 -10.74
CA ILE A 121 5.07 -3.03 -9.59
C ILE A 121 5.13 -1.53 -9.88
N ASN A 122 4.00 -0.86 -9.78
CA ASN A 122 3.83 0.58 -9.97
C ASN A 122 3.57 1.21 -8.60
N ASN A 123 4.44 2.11 -8.13
CA ASN A 123 4.40 2.58 -6.74
C ASN A 123 3.62 3.88 -6.52
N SER A 124 2.87 4.37 -7.50
CA SER A 124 2.11 5.62 -7.31
C SER A 124 0.66 5.48 -7.72
N PHE A 125 -0.23 6.22 -7.03
CA PHE A 125 -1.66 6.22 -7.28
C PHE A 125 -2.02 6.51 -8.74
N GLY A 126 -1.46 7.57 -9.33
CA GLY A 126 -1.75 7.93 -10.71
C GLY A 126 -1.07 7.06 -11.77
N HIS A 127 -0.22 6.11 -11.40
CA HIS A 127 0.36 5.14 -12.34
C HIS A 127 -0.68 4.13 -12.85
N GLU A 128 -1.73 3.84 -12.07
CA GLU A 128 -2.74 2.82 -12.39
C GLU A 128 -3.33 2.97 -13.78
N GLN A 129 -3.82 4.14 -14.12
CA GLN A 129 -4.49 4.37 -15.40
C GLN A 129 -3.59 4.08 -16.61
N PHE A 130 -2.26 4.17 -16.46
CA PHE A 130 -1.29 3.85 -17.49
C PHE A 130 -0.92 2.37 -17.48
N MET A 131 -0.82 1.75 -16.32
CA MET A 131 -0.63 0.31 -16.15
C MET A 131 -1.79 -0.48 -16.76
N LEU A 132 -3.04 -0.10 -16.48
CA LEU A 132 -4.24 -0.76 -17.00
C LEU A 132 -4.39 -0.68 -18.52
N LYS A 133 -3.76 0.29 -19.19
CA LYS A 133 -3.71 0.33 -20.66
C LYS A 133 -2.76 -0.71 -21.25
N VAL A 134 -1.72 -1.08 -20.51
CA VAL A 134 -0.66 -2.01 -20.96
C VAL A 134 -1.00 -3.46 -20.64
N ALA A 135 -1.58 -3.71 -19.47
CA ALA A 135 -1.82 -5.06 -18.97
C ALA A 135 -2.58 -6.00 -19.93
N PRO A 136 -3.61 -5.54 -20.72
CA PRO A 136 -4.32 -6.39 -21.67
C PRO A 136 -3.46 -6.97 -22.81
N ASP A 137 -2.35 -6.31 -23.16
CA ASP A 137 -1.45 -6.71 -24.23
C ASP A 137 -0.37 -7.68 -23.76
N TYR A 138 -0.19 -7.87 -22.43
CA TYR A 138 0.87 -8.70 -21.82
C TYR A 138 0.30 -9.65 -20.76
N LEU A 139 -0.61 -10.54 -21.14
CA LEU A 139 -1.35 -11.43 -20.22
C LEU A 139 -0.48 -12.42 -19.43
N ASP A 140 0.75 -12.66 -19.86
CA ASP A 140 1.71 -13.51 -19.13
C ASP A 140 2.52 -12.73 -18.07
N VAL A 141 2.34 -11.40 -17.98
CA VAL A 141 3.00 -10.52 -17.02
C VAL A 141 1.99 -10.10 -15.95
N GLN A 142 2.39 -10.15 -14.69
CA GLN A 142 1.57 -9.67 -13.57
C GLN A 142 1.86 -8.18 -13.31
N PHE A 143 0.83 -7.36 -13.23
CA PHE A 143 0.91 -5.93 -12.98
C PHE A 143 0.29 -5.58 -11.63
N VAL A 144 0.98 -4.78 -10.84
CA VAL A 144 0.54 -4.39 -9.50
C VAL A 144 0.57 -2.88 -9.36
N GLY A 145 -0.51 -2.30 -8.88
CA GLY A 145 -0.58 -0.91 -8.41
C GLY A 145 -0.46 -0.83 -6.89
N CYS A 146 0.26 0.16 -6.40
CA CYS A 146 0.43 0.41 -4.95
C CYS A 146 0.27 1.91 -4.66
N THR A 147 -0.91 2.40 -4.43
CA THR A 147 -2.23 1.75 -4.41
C THR A 147 -3.13 2.39 -5.44
N ASN A 148 -4.18 1.70 -5.82
CA ASN A 148 -5.16 2.21 -6.78
C ASN A 148 -6.56 1.63 -6.52
N GLN A 149 -7.55 1.93 -7.37
CA GLN A 149 -8.94 1.57 -7.15
C GLN A 149 -9.55 0.70 -8.25
N GLY A 150 -8.88 0.47 -9.38
CA GLY A 150 -9.44 -0.14 -10.57
C GLY A 150 -8.94 -1.53 -10.91
N SER A 151 -7.73 -1.90 -10.54
CA SER A 151 -7.07 -3.12 -11.01
C SER A 151 -7.74 -4.44 -10.58
N TYR A 152 -8.58 -4.44 -9.57
CA TYR A 152 -9.37 -5.62 -9.17
C TYR A 152 -10.79 -5.63 -9.77
N ASN A 153 -11.19 -4.60 -10.51
CA ASN A 153 -12.51 -4.46 -11.14
C ASN A 153 -12.47 -4.48 -12.66
N ASP A 154 -11.29 -4.54 -13.29
CA ASP A 154 -11.14 -4.46 -14.75
C ASP A 154 -11.42 -5.78 -15.48
N GLY A 155 -11.56 -6.88 -14.72
CA GLY A 155 -11.86 -8.22 -15.25
C GLY A 155 -10.65 -8.92 -15.86
N LEU A 156 -9.42 -8.45 -15.60
CA LEU A 156 -8.17 -9.10 -15.96
C LEU A 156 -7.61 -9.91 -14.80
N ASP A 157 -7.08 -11.09 -15.10
CA ASP A 157 -6.46 -11.97 -14.09
C ASP A 157 -5.00 -11.58 -13.78
N ASN A 158 -4.43 -10.63 -14.52
CA ASN A 158 -3.03 -10.22 -14.41
C ASN A 158 -2.85 -8.79 -13.88
N THR A 159 -3.90 -8.20 -13.33
CA THR A 159 -3.86 -6.88 -12.68
C THR A 159 -4.20 -7.02 -11.20
N HIS A 160 -3.42 -6.36 -10.36
CA HIS A 160 -3.52 -6.48 -8.91
C HIS A 160 -3.36 -5.11 -8.25
N ASN A 161 -3.89 -4.99 -7.05
CA ASN A 161 -3.63 -3.88 -6.16
C ASN A 161 -3.02 -4.38 -4.85
N ALA A 162 -2.19 -3.55 -4.22
CA ALA A 162 -1.65 -3.85 -2.90
C ALA A 162 -1.52 -2.57 -2.07
N PHE A 163 -2.08 -2.61 -0.88
CA PHE A 163 -1.83 -1.60 0.14
C PHE A 163 -1.98 -2.21 1.53
N ALA A 164 -1.26 -1.67 2.52
CA ALA A 164 -1.41 -2.13 3.89
C ALA A 164 -2.38 -1.23 4.66
N SER A 165 -2.96 -1.75 5.74
CA SER A 165 -3.81 -0.99 6.68
C SER A 165 -3.00 0.05 7.46
N ILE A 166 -2.38 1.00 6.74
CA ILE A 166 -1.44 1.99 7.31
C ILE A 166 -2.10 2.88 8.38
N TYR A 167 -3.43 3.04 8.34
CA TYR A 167 -4.19 3.76 9.34
C TYR A 167 -3.97 3.21 10.77
N GLU A 168 -3.70 1.92 10.94
CA GLU A 168 -3.37 1.31 12.23
C GLU A 168 -2.09 1.90 12.82
N GLY A 169 -1.01 1.97 12.02
CA GLY A 169 0.25 2.59 12.42
C GLY A 169 0.10 4.11 12.63
N ARG A 170 -0.75 4.77 11.84
CA ARG A 170 -1.09 6.19 12.04
C ARG A 170 -1.77 6.42 13.39
N TYR A 171 -2.72 5.57 13.76
CA TYR A 171 -3.37 5.62 15.07
C TYR A 171 -2.34 5.48 16.20
N LEU A 172 -1.44 4.50 16.10
CA LEU A 172 -0.37 4.29 17.09
C LEU A 172 0.60 5.49 17.18
N ALA A 173 1.00 6.08 16.06
CA ALA A 173 1.78 7.32 16.06
C ALA A 173 1.00 8.49 16.70
N GLY A 174 -0.31 8.51 16.51
CA GLY A 174 -1.22 9.44 17.17
C GLY A 174 -1.21 9.30 18.71
N ILE A 175 -1.18 8.06 19.24
CA ILE A 175 -1.02 7.82 20.69
C ILE A 175 0.24 8.52 21.21
N VAL A 176 1.37 8.39 20.52
CA VAL A 176 2.63 9.02 20.92
C VAL A 176 2.54 10.55 20.91
N ALA A 177 1.90 11.11 19.87
CA ALA A 177 1.64 12.54 19.78
C ALA A 177 0.74 13.03 20.92
N GLY A 178 -0.35 12.32 21.19
CA GLY A 178 -1.29 12.65 22.28
C GLY A 178 -0.62 12.60 23.66
N MET A 179 0.23 11.58 23.91
CA MET A 179 1.03 11.48 25.14
C MET A 179 1.95 12.71 25.32
N LYS A 180 2.59 13.16 24.23
CA LYS A 180 3.44 14.36 24.27
C LYS A 180 2.61 15.62 24.54
N LEU A 181 1.48 15.79 23.88
CA LEU A 181 0.60 16.94 24.12
C LEU A 181 0.06 16.97 25.55
N GLN A 182 -0.35 15.81 26.08
CA GLN A 182 -0.82 15.71 27.46
C GLN A 182 0.29 16.05 28.47
N GLU A 183 1.53 15.57 28.25
CA GLU A 183 2.70 15.96 29.07
C GLU A 183 2.89 17.49 29.08
N LEU A 184 2.78 18.15 27.90
CA LEU A 184 2.94 19.60 27.81
C LEU A 184 1.83 20.38 28.55
N ILE A 185 0.61 19.82 28.59
CA ILE A 185 -0.50 20.36 29.41
C ILE A 185 -0.22 20.17 30.89
N ASP A 186 0.12 18.96 31.30
CA ASP A 186 0.30 18.57 32.71
C ASP A 186 1.43 19.36 33.39
N ASN A 187 2.50 19.64 32.64
CA ASN A 187 3.62 20.44 33.13
C ASN A 187 3.43 21.96 32.96
N GLY A 188 2.31 22.41 32.39
CA GLY A 188 1.97 23.83 32.22
C GLY A 188 2.70 24.53 31.10
N THR A 189 3.35 23.82 30.18
CA THR A 189 4.00 24.40 29.00
C THR A 189 2.98 24.95 28.01
N ILE A 190 1.85 24.25 27.83
CA ILE A 190 0.70 24.71 27.06
C ILE A 190 -0.58 24.54 27.89
N LYS A 191 -1.65 25.22 27.47
CA LYS A 191 -3.01 24.99 27.98
C LYS A 191 -3.75 23.96 27.16
N GLU A 192 -4.83 23.41 27.68
CA GLU A 192 -5.69 22.45 26.97
C GLU A 192 -6.11 22.95 25.58
N ASN A 193 -6.51 24.22 25.45
CA ASN A 193 -6.91 24.81 24.17
C ASN A 193 -5.73 25.19 23.25
N GLU A 194 -4.50 24.94 23.65
CA GLU A 194 -3.28 25.13 22.88
C GLU A 194 -2.71 23.77 22.41
N ALA A 195 -3.37 22.65 22.71
CA ALA A 195 -3.01 21.32 22.20
C ALA A 195 -3.48 21.17 20.75
N VAL A 196 -2.73 21.76 19.83
CA VAL A 196 -3.06 21.79 18.40
C VAL A 196 -1.98 21.07 17.59
N ILE A 197 -2.41 20.09 16.80
CA ILE A 197 -1.58 19.39 15.81
C ILE A 197 -1.69 20.12 14.48
N GLY A 198 -0.57 20.32 13.79
CA GLY A 198 -0.51 20.67 12.37
C GLY A 198 -0.25 19.44 11.53
N TYR A 199 -0.97 19.29 10.43
CA TYR A 199 -0.78 18.17 9.52
C TYR A 199 -0.51 18.68 8.10
N VAL A 200 0.64 18.30 7.53
CA VAL A 200 1.00 18.60 6.14
C VAL A 200 0.50 17.44 5.28
N GLY A 201 -0.61 17.65 4.57
CA GLY A 201 -1.20 16.68 3.65
C GLY A 201 -0.67 16.87 2.23
N ALA A 202 -0.49 15.79 1.47
CA ALA A 202 -0.16 15.87 0.05
C ALA A 202 -1.40 16.31 -0.77
N TYR A 203 -2.35 15.40 -0.92
CA TYR A 203 -3.63 15.62 -1.59
C TYR A 203 -4.79 15.29 -0.65
N SER A 204 -6.01 15.61 -1.05
CA SER A 204 -7.22 15.24 -0.31
C SER A 204 -7.80 13.87 -0.73
N PHE A 205 -6.95 12.96 -1.14
CA PHE A 205 -7.36 11.59 -1.42
C PHE A 205 -7.67 10.83 -0.12
N ALA A 206 -8.48 9.78 -0.24
CA ALA A 206 -8.91 8.97 0.89
C ALA A 206 -7.74 8.42 1.72
N GLU A 207 -6.63 8.01 1.09
CA GLU A 207 -5.42 7.54 1.77
C GLU A 207 -4.87 8.58 2.75
N VAL A 208 -4.83 9.86 2.36
CA VAL A 208 -4.36 10.96 3.19
C VAL A 208 -5.35 11.26 4.31
N ILE A 209 -6.65 11.31 3.97
CA ILE A 209 -7.75 11.62 4.92
C ILE A 209 -7.88 10.52 5.97
N SER A 210 -7.91 9.25 5.56
CA SER A 210 -7.89 8.09 6.44
C SER A 210 -6.69 8.15 7.39
N GLY A 211 -5.50 8.39 6.83
CA GLY A 211 -4.26 8.46 7.59
C GLY A 211 -4.25 9.53 8.67
N PHE A 212 -4.59 10.79 8.36
CA PHE A 212 -4.61 11.84 9.38
C PHE A 212 -5.79 11.71 10.35
N THR A 213 -6.91 11.16 9.91
CA THR A 213 -8.06 10.92 10.80
C THR A 213 -7.72 9.86 11.84
N ALA A 214 -7.15 8.72 11.42
CA ALA A 214 -6.69 7.68 12.33
C ALA A 214 -5.65 8.22 13.34
N TYR A 215 -4.68 9.00 12.86
CA TYR A 215 -3.69 9.66 13.68
C TYR A 215 -4.32 10.60 14.73
N PHE A 216 -5.28 11.42 14.33
CA PHE A 216 -6.01 12.31 15.22
C PHE A 216 -6.82 11.55 16.28
N LEU A 217 -7.49 10.46 15.88
CA LEU A 217 -8.23 9.60 16.82
C LEU A 217 -7.31 8.97 17.86
N GLY A 218 -6.12 8.52 17.46
CA GLY A 218 -5.10 8.05 18.37
C GLY A 218 -4.66 9.14 19.35
N ALA A 219 -4.36 10.35 18.89
CA ALA A 219 -3.97 11.46 19.73
C ALA A 219 -5.07 11.84 20.72
N ARG A 220 -6.30 11.92 20.23
CA ARG A 220 -7.46 12.31 21.05
C ARG A 220 -7.81 11.27 22.11
N SER A 221 -7.53 10.01 21.89
CA SER A 221 -7.79 8.95 22.87
C SER A 221 -6.99 9.11 24.17
N VAL A 222 -5.87 9.83 24.13
CA VAL A 222 -4.98 10.11 25.28
C VAL A 222 -4.88 11.59 25.64
N CYS A 223 -5.19 12.50 24.72
CA CYS A 223 -5.28 13.95 24.93
C CYS A 223 -6.64 14.46 24.41
N PRO A 224 -7.74 14.40 25.22
CA PRO A 224 -9.09 14.67 24.75
C PRO A 224 -9.32 16.08 24.23
N SER A 225 -8.52 17.07 24.65
CA SER A 225 -8.63 18.47 24.22
C SER A 225 -7.94 18.77 22.88
N VAL A 226 -7.24 17.80 22.29
CA VAL A 226 -6.50 17.99 21.05
C VAL A 226 -7.42 18.39 19.89
N THR A 227 -6.93 19.33 19.08
CA THR A 227 -7.49 19.68 17.77
C THR A 227 -6.42 19.58 16.70
N MET A 228 -6.82 19.52 15.43
CA MET A 228 -5.88 19.41 14.32
C MET A 228 -6.22 20.37 13.19
N LYS A 229 -5.18 20.95 12.58
CA LYS A 229 -5.25 21.76 11.35
C LYS A 229 -4.53 21.03 10.24
N VAL A 230 -5.20 20.86 9.10
CA VAL A 230 -4.64 20.20 7.91
C VAL A 230 -4.41 21.24 6.81
N GLN A 231 -3.20 21.28 6.28
CA GLN A 231 -2.81 22.08 5.12
C GLN A 231 -2.36 21.16 4.01
N PHE A 232 -3.10 21.11 2.91
CA PHE A 232 -2.72 20.34 1.72
C PHE A 232 -1.75 21.15 0.85
N VAL A 233 -0.74 20.48 0.27
CA VAL A 233 0.28 21.11 -0.57
C VAL A 233 0.11 20.85 -2.07
N GLY A 234 -0.72 19.87 -2.46
CA GLY A 234 -1.00 19.52 -3.86
C GLY A 234 0.15 18.80 -4.56
N SER A 235 0.99 18.11 -3.80
CA SER A 235 2.10 17.30 -4.29
C SER A 235 2.42 16.17 -3.31
N TRP A 236 2.86 15.02 -3.82
CA TRP A 236 3.42 13.95 -2.98
C TRP A 236 4.75 14.35 -2.37
N SER A 237 5.57 15.14 -3.09
CA SER A 237 6.86 15.62 -2.60
C SER A 237 7.18 16.98 -3.20
N ASP A 238 7.06 18.06 -2.39
CA ASP A 238 7.49 19.40 -2.69
C ASP A 238 8.09 20.05 -1.45
N ALA A 239 9.42 19.99 -1.34
CA ALA A 239 10.13 20.48 -0.17
C ALA A 239 9.86 21.98 0.14
N THR A 240 9.55 22.81 -0.87
CA THR A 240 9.26 24.21 -0.67
C THR A 240 7.87 24.43 -0.08
N GLU A 241 6.85 23.81 -0.69
CA GLU A 241 5.47 23.95 -0.22
C GLU A 241 5.28 23.26 1.12
N GLU A 242 5.94 22.15 1.37
CA GLU A 242 5.90 21.44 2.66
C GLU A 242 6.57 22.27 3.79
N ALA A 243 7.72 22.94 3.49
CA ALA A 243 8.33 23.86 4.45
C ALA A 243 7.41 25.05 4.77
N ASN A 244 6.78 25.60 3.74
CA ASN A 244 5.82 26.71 3.88
C ASN A 244 4.62 26.29 4.73
N ALA A 245 4.03 25.14 4.45
CA ALA A 245 2.88 24.60 5.17
C ALA A 245 3.23 24.31 6.64
N ALA A 246 4.31 23.57 6.90
CA ALA A 246 4.76 23.26 8.26
C ALA A 246 5.07 24.54 9.06
N SER A 247 5.74 25.54 8.42
CA SER A 247 6.03 26.83 9.05
C SER A 247 4.75 27.60 9.39
N ALA A 248 3.79 27.66 8.45
CA ALA A 248 2.51 28.35 8.68
C ALA A 248 1.70 27.69 9.79
N LEU A 249 1.66 26.36 9.85
CA LEU A 249 1.00 25.60 10.91
C LEU A 249 1.63 25.91 12.29
N CYS A 250 2.96 25.96 12.39
CA CYS A 250 3.63 26.37 13.63
C CYS A 250 3.29 27.82 14.00
N ASP A 251 3.26 28.74 13.04
CA ASP A 251 2.91 30.17 13.25
C ASP A 251 1.43 30.34 13.67
N MET A 252 0.56 29.39 13.34
CA MET A 252 -0.84 29.29 13.84
C MET A 252 -0.95 28.67 15.24
N GLY A 253 0.18 28.32 15.87
CA GLY A 253 0.20 27.78 17.22
C GLY A 253 0.17 26.24 17.29
N CYS A 254 0.35 25.54 16.18
CA CYS A 254 0.51 24.08 16.23
C CYS A 254 1.84 23.75 16.93
N VAL A 255 1.77 22.94 17.98
CA VAL A 255 2.92 22.57 18.82
C VAL A 255 3.53 21.23 18.44
N LEU A 256 2.86 20.49 17.56
CA LEU A 256 3.31 19.24 16.98
C LEU A 256 2.89 19.22 15.51
N ILE A 257 3.82 18.81 14.63
CA ILE A 257 3.59 18.66 13.18
C ILE A 257 3.62 17.18 12.82
N SER A 258 2.70 16.75 11.97
CA SER A 258 2.76 15.46 11.28
C SER A 258 2.62 15.66 9.77
N GLN A 259 2.85 14.62 8.98
CA GLN A 259 2.87 14.73 7.53
C GLN A 259 2.32 13.48 6.83
N HIS A 260 1.89 13.69 5.59
CA HIS A 260 1.61 12.67 4.60
C HIS A 260 2.23 13.06 3.25
N SER A 261 3.46 13.47 3.31
CA SER A 261 4.31 13.85 2.18
C SER A 261 5.63 13.09 2.26
N ASP A 262 6.34 12.99 1.14
CA ASP A 262 7.37 11.99 0.91
C ASP A 262 8.80 12.55 1.05
N ASN A 263 9.02 13.47 2.00
CA ASN A 263 10.36 13.95 2.32
C ASN A 263 10.51 14.36 3.78
N THR A 264 11.73 14.79 4.17
CA THR A 264 12.08 15.11 5.54
C THR A 264 11.83 16.58 5.93
N THR A 265 11.29 17.37 5.01
CA THR A 265 11.19 18.83 5.19
C THR A 265 10.25 19.26 6.31
N PRO A 266 9.05 18.65 6.51
CA PRO A 266 8.19 18.99 7.64
C PRO A 266 8.86 18.73 8.98
N ALA A 267 9.63 17.65 9.11
CA ALA A 267 10.35 17.30 10.33
C ALA A 267 11.43 18.34 10.69
N THR A 268 12.25 18.71 9.70
CA THR A 268 13.30 19.74 9.90
C THR A 268 12.71 21.12 10.18
N THR A 269 11.59 21.46 9.53
CA THR A 269 10.88 22.72 9.76
C THR A 269 10.27 22.76 11.18
N ALA A 270 9.62 21.69 11.62
CA ALA A 270 9.09 21.57 12.99
C ALA A 270 10.21 21.77 14.02
N GLN A 271 11.35 21.08 13.87
CA GLN A 271 12.49 21.26 14.76
C GLN A 271 13.00 22.70 14.80
N ASN A 272 13.16 23.34 13.64
CA ASN A 272 13.63 24.72 13.55
C ASN A 272 12.65 25.73 14.19
N LYS A 273 11.36 25.39 14.24
CA LYS A 273 10.29 26.17 14.87
C LYS A 273 10.11 25.84 16.35
N GLY A 274 10.78 24.81 16.88
CA GLY A 274 10.62 24.34 18.26
C GLY A 274 9.35 23.55 18.51
N ALA A 275 8.70 23.03 17.46
CA ALA A 275 7.57 22.13 17.53
C ALA A 275 8.06 20.67 17.54
N PHE A 276 7.25 19.75 18.09
CA PHE A 276 7.49 18.31 17.96
C PHE A 276 7.05 17.80 16.58
N HIS A 277 7.42 16.55 16.27
CA HIS A 277 7.11 15.95 15.00
C HIS A 277 6.81 14.45 15.12
N THR A 278 5.93 13.94 14.24
CA THR A 278 5.75 12.50 13.97
C THR A 278 5.84 12.26 12.47
N GLY A 279 6.63 11.25 12.08
CA GLY A 279 7.00 11.00 10.69
C GLY A 279 6.09 10.02 9.96
N TYR A 280 6.33 9.93 8.66
CA TYR A 280 5.73 8.97 7.75
C TYR A 280 6.78 8.35 6.83
N ASN A 281 6.63 7.06 6.53
CA ASN A 281 7.47 6.23 5.65
C ASN A 281 8.94 6.07 6.10
N ASN A 282 9.47 6.92 6.98
CA ASN A 282 10.86 6.84 7.41
C ASN A 282 11.04 7.28 8.87
N ASP A 283 12.19 6.91 9.45
CA ASP A 283 12.65 7.45 10.72
C ASP A 283 13.26 8.84 10.52
N MET A 284 12.56 9.86 11.01
CA MET A 284 12.96 11.26 10.88
C MET A 284 13.91 11.74 11.98
N THR A 285 14.31 10.87 12.94
CA THR A 285 15.21 11.23 14.03
C THR A 285 16.62 11.59 13.54
N GLY A 286 17.02 11.06 12.36
CA GLY A 286 18.29 11.41 11.74
C GLY A 286 18.40 12.87 11.29
N VAL A 287 17.28 13.50 10.94
CA VAL A 287 17.21 14.90 10.47
C VAL A 287 16.60 15.86 11.48
N ALA A 288 15.79 15.36 12.40
CA ALA A 288 15.11 16.14 13.43
C ALA A 288 15.16 15.44 14.81
N PRO A 289 16.38 15.23 15.38
CA PRO A 289 16.56 14.43 16.59
C PRO A 289 15.91 15.03 17.85
N ASP A 290 15.66 16.33 17.86
CA ASP A 290 15.08 17.04 19.01
C ASP A 290 13.57 17.31 18.81
N ALA A 291 12.98 16.89 17.67
CA ALA A 291 11.56 17.09 17.36
C ALA A 291 10.85 15.78 17.03
N SER A 292 11.44 14.89 16.24
CA SER A 292 10.77 13.68 15.75
C SER A 292 10.66 12.63 16.84
N LEU A 293 9.41 12.26 17.18
CA LEU A 293 9.05 11.31 18.24
C LEU A 293 9.05 9.87 17.74
N ILE A 294 8.39 9.64 16.64
CA ILE A 294 8.17 8.33 16.01
C ILE A 294 7.68 8.53 14.57
N GLY A 295 7.73 7.50 13.75
CA GLY A 295 7.07 7.43 12.45
C GLY A 295 6.38 6.09 12.26
N THR A 296 5.57 5.99 11.22
CA THR A 296 4.96 4.74 10.77
C THR A 296 5.25 4.54 9.30
N ARG A 297 5.34 3.29 8.85
CA ARG A 297 5.59 2.92 7.46
C ARG A 297 4.96 1.59 7.11
N ILE A 298 4.72 1.36 5.83
CA ILE A 298 4.44 0.03 5.31
C ILE A 298 5.76 -0.74 5.19
N ASP A 299 5.77 -1.99 5.61
CA ASP A 299 6.87 -2.91 5.31
C ASP A 299 6.56 -3.69 4.02
N TRP A 300 6.97 -3.12 2.91
CA TRP A 300 6.76 -3.71 1.59
C TRP A 300 7.45 -5.06 1.39
N SER A 301 8.40 -5.43 2.27
CA SER A 301 9.04 -6.75 2.18
C SER A 301 8.07 -7.90 2.40
N VAL A 302 7.01 -7.69 3.19
CA VAL A 302 5.95 -8.68 3.41
C VAL A 302 5.26 -9.02 2.08
N TYR A 303 4.76 -7.98 1.40
CA TYR A 303 4.10 -8.15 0.10
C TYR A 303 5.05 -8.69 -0.98
N PHE A 304 6.23 -8.07 -1.14
CA PHE A 304 7.16 -8.46 -2.19
C PHE A 304 7.64 -9.91 -2.03
N THR A 305 7.89 -10.35 -0.80
CA THR A 305 8.27 -11.74 -0.55
C THR A 305 7.15 -12.71 -0.95
N GLU A 306 5.91 -12.37 -0.63
CA GLU A 306 4.74 -13.18 -0.93
C GLU A 306 4.48 -13.28 -2.44
N VAL A 307 4.35 -12.13 -3.12
CA VAL A 307 4.01 -12.10 -4.54
C VAL A 307 5.13 -12.65 -5.43
N ILE A 308 6.38 -12.36 -5.14
CA ILE A 308 7.50 -12.88 -5.93
C ILE A 308 7.65 -14.40 -5.75
N ARG A 309 7.39 -14.91 -4.54
CA ARG A 309 7.36 -16.36 -4.29
C ARG A 309 6.24 -17.03 -5.09
N ALA A 310 5.05 -16.44 -5.13
CA ALA A 310 3.92 -16.95 -5.91
C ALA A 310 4.27 -16.99 -7.41
N VAL A 311 4.80 -15.91 -7.96
CA VAL A 311 5.26 -15.85 -9.36
C VAL A 311 6.33 -16.89 -9.64
N ALA A 312 7.34 -17.07 -8.77
CA ALA A 312 8.39 -18.08 -8.90
C ALA A 312 7.83 -19.51 -8.95
N ASN A 313 6.72 -19.76 -8.29
CA ASN A 313 6.07 -21.06 -8.22
C ASN A 313 5.00 -21.26 -9.30
N GLY A 314 4.61 -20.21 -10.02
CA GLY A 314 3.47 -20.24 -10.94
C GLY A 314 2.14 -20.38 -10.19
N GLU A 315 2.06 -19.83 -8.99
CA GLU A 315 0.89 -19.81 -8.11
C GLU A 315 0.13 -18.50 -8.31
N ALA A 316 -1.19 -18.54 -8.18
CA ALA A 316 -2.01 -17.33 -8.12
C ALA A 316 -1.80 -16.63 -6.76
N PHE A 317 -2.00 -15.33 -6.74
CA PHE A 317 -2.01 -14.51 -5.54
C PHE A 317 -3.19 -13.53 -5.57
N ASP A 318 -3.46 -12.87 -4.46
CA ASP A 318 -4.63 -12.02 -4.31
C ASP A 318 -4.64 -10.88 -5.32
N GLN A 319 -5.81 -10.61 -5.90
CA GLN A 319 -6.00 -9.45 -6.77
C GLN A 319 -5.96 -8.13 -5.99
N ASP A 320 -6.37 -8.16 -4.74
CA ASP A 320 -6.33 -7.01 -3.84
C ASP A 320 -5.75 -7.42 -2.47
N TRP A 321 -4.48 -7.14 -2.26
CA TRP A 321 -3.76 -7.54 -1.06
C TRP A 321 -3.83 -6.47 0.02
N CYS A 322 -4.25 -6.86 1.22
CA CYS A 322 -4.23 -6.02 2.41
C CYS A 322 -3.75 -6.80 3.63
N LYS A 323 -2.73 -6.28 4.32
CA LYS A 323 -2.29 -6.76 5.64
C LYS A 323 -2.02 -5.59 6.56
N GLY A 324 -2.13 -5.83 7.88
CA GLY A 324 -2.05 -4.80 8.89
C GLY A 324 -0.83 -4.89 9.79
N TYR A 325 -0.95 -4.22 10.94
CA TYR A 325 0.08 -4.17 11.98
C TYR A 325 0.36 -5.57 12.56
N SER A 326 -0.66 -6.36 12.80
CA SER A 326 -0.52 -7.73 13.33
C SER A 326 0.23 -8.68 12.39
N ASP A 327 0.24 -8.40 11.10
CA ASP A 327 0.92 -9.19 10.06
C ASP A 327 2.35 -8.71 9.79
N GLY A 328 2.77 -7.61 10.45
CA GLY A 328 4.05 -6.96 10.21
C GLY A 328 4.13 -6.15 8.92
N ALA A 329 3.00 -5.96 8.21
CA ALA A 329 2.94 -5.13 7.01
C ALA A 329 2.90 -3.64 7.32
N VAL A 330 2.45 -3.27 8.51
CA VAL A 330 2.54 -1.93 9.07
C VAL A 330 3.46 -1.97 10.28
N VAL A 331 4.44 -1.08 10.34
CA VAL A 331 5.41 -1.04 11.41
C VAL A 331 5.68 0.40 11.87
N LEU A 332 6.09 0.54 13.11
CA LEU A 332 6.57 1.80 13.66
C LEU A 332 8.08 1.93 13.51
N THR A 333 8.57 3.16 13.37
CA THR A 333 9.99 3.45 13.55
C THR A 333 10.34 3.45 15.04
N PRO A 334 11.62 3.38 15.44
CA PRO A 334 11.98 3.45 16.83
C PRO A 334 11.43 4.71 17.52
N LEU A 335 10.89 4.55 18.73
CA LEU A 335 10.48 5.67 19.57
C LEU A 335 11.72 6.48 19.99
N ASN A 336 11.67 7.79 19.81
CA ASN A 336 12.70 8.69 20.31
C ASN A 336 12.51 8.93 21.82
N GLU A 337 13.00 8.00 22.63
CA GLU A 337 12.87 8.04 24.09
C GLU A 337 13.46 9.29 24.74
N LYS A 338 14.39 9.98 24.05
CA LYS A 338 15.03 11.21 24.54
C LYS A 338 14.01 12.34 24.75
N ILE A 339 13.00 12.40 23.90
CA ILE A 339 12.00 13.48 23.89
C ILE A 339 10.56 12.99 24.07
N ALA A 340 10.33 11.68 24.06
CA ALA A 340 9.01 11.10 24.32
C ALA A 340 8.53 11.43 25.73
N ALA A 341 7.22 11.53 25.93
CA ALA A 341 6.63 11.70 27.24
C ALA A 341 6.87 10.46 28.11
N PRO A 342 7.03 10.61 29.43
CA PRO A 342 7.14 9.46 30.33
C PRO A 342 5.97 8.50 30.19
N GLY A 343 6.22 7.18 30.16
CA GLY A 343 5.19 6.15 30.04
C GLY A 343 4.70 5.93 28.60
N THR A 344 5.27 6.60 27.58
CA THR A 344 4.85 6.44 26.19
C THR A 344 5.09 5.03 25.67
N ALA A 345 6.23 4.42 25.98
CA ALA A 345 6.54 3.06 25.50
C ALA A 345 5.56 2.03 26.07
N GLU A 346 5.24 2.12 27.36
CA GLU A 346 4.27 1.23 28.00
C GLU A 346 2.84 1.43 27.45
N LYS A 347 2.44 2.69 27.22
CA LYS A 347 1.14 3.01 26.64
C LYS A 347 1.02 2.51 25.22
N LEU A 348 2.09 2.68 24.42
CA LEU A 348 2.16 2.19 23.06
C LEU A 348 1.99 0.67 23.01
N ALA A 349 2.75 -0.09 23.81
CA ALA A 349 2.65 -1.53 23.89
C ALA A 349 1.25 -2.03 24.34
N GLU A 350 0.60 -1.32 25.26
CA GLU A 350 -0.80 -1.60 25.65
C GLU A 350 -1.75 -1.47 24.44
N VAL A 351 -1.63 -0.37 23.69
CA VAL A 351 -2.53 -0.09 22.56
C VAL A 351 -2.25 -1.01 21.39
N GLU A 352 -0.98 -1.32 21.11
CA GLU A 352 -0.58 -2.33 20.11
C GLU A 352 -1.24 -3.69 20.37
N ALA A 353 -1.20 -4.16 21.62
CA ALA A 353 -1.84 -5.42 22.00
C ALA A 353 -3.36 -5.39 21.79
N LYS A 354 -4.03 -4.28 22.08
CA LYS A 354 -5.47 -4.11 21.90
C LYS A 354 -5.85 -4.01 20.42
N LEU A 355 -5.04 -3.33 19.62
CA LEU A 355 -5.22 -3.26 18.18
C LEU A 355 -5.09 -4.65 17.56
N ALA A 356 -4.01 -5.37 17.88
CA ALA A 356 -3.76 -6.73 17.38
C ALA A 356 -4.83 -7.75 17.79
N SER A 357 -5.47 -7.56 18.96
CA SER A 357 -6.58 -8.42 19.42
C SER A 357 -7.94 -8.04 18.84
N GLY A 358 -8.05 -6.92 18.11
CA GLY A 358 -9.33 -6.36 17.64
C GLY A 358 -10.18 -5.72 18.74
N GLU A 359 -9.64 -5.49 19.95
CA GLU A 359 -10.33 -4.76 21.03
C GLU A 359 -10.52 -3.29 20.66
N ILE A 360 -9.59 -2.71 19.91
CA ILE A 360 -9.68 -1.36 19.36
C ILE A 360 -10.03 -1.43 17.88
N GLN A 361 -11.13 -0.78 17.51
CA GLN A 361 -11.46 -0.43 16.14
C GLN A 361 -11.12 1.04 15.93
N VAL A 362 -10.17 1.35 15.05
CA VAL A 362 -9.62 2.71 14.87
C VAL A 362 -10.71 3.73 14.57
N PHE A 363 -11.66 3.36 13.72
CA PHE A 363 -12.78 4.21 13.30
C PHE A 363 -14.10 3.83 13.99
N ASP A 364 -14.04 3.52 15.31
CA ASP A 364 -15.24 3.35 16.15
C ASP A 364 -16.05 4.65 16.15
N THR A 365 -17.28 4.59 15.60
CA THR A 365 -18.16 5.77 15.42
C THR A 365 -18.65 6.38 16.73
N SER A 366 -18.46 5.70 17.86
CA SER A 366 -18.72 6.25 19.19
C SER A 366 -17.61 7.19 19.68
N THR A 367 -16.42 7.15 19.06
CA THR A 367 -15.23 7.91 19.47
C THR A 367 -15.10 9.26 18.78
N PHE A 368 -15.88 9.52 17.74
CA PHE A 368 -15.86 10.77 16.98
C PHE A 368 -17.26 11.20 16.54
N THR A 369 -17.36 12.44 16.09
CA THR A 369 -18.58 13.01 15.54
C THR A 369 -18.27 13.71 14.23
N VAL A 370 -19.31 13.96 13.44
CA VAL A 370 -19.28 14.69 12.17
C VAL A 370 -20.33 15.81 12.20
N ASP A 371 -20.23 16.80 11.33
CA ASP A 371 -21.23 17.86 11.14
C ASP A 371 -21.67 18.55 12.44
N GLY A 372 -20.74 18.82 13.36
CA GLY A 372 -21.01 19.51 14.62
C GLY A 372 -21.76 18.67 15.66
N GLY A 373 -21.40 17.43 15.83
CA GLY A 373 -21.84 16.54 16.91
C GLY A 373 -22.76 15.40 16.50
N LYS A 374 -22.89 15.10 15.21
CA LYS A 374 -23.65 13.93 14.73
C LYS A 374 -22.79 12.68 14.73
N THR A 375 -23.41 11.51 14.89
CA THR A 375 -22.78 10.24 14.67
C THR A 375 -22.68 9.95 13.17
N LEU A 376 -21.59 9.37 12.70
CA LEU A 376 -21.48 8.83 11.34
C LEU A 376 -22.28 7.51 11.29
N GLU A 377 -23.45 7.55 10.66
CA GLU A 377 -24.36 6.39 10.59
C GLU A 377 -24.18 5.60 9.29
N HIS A 378 -23.77 6.28 8.19
CA HIS A 378 -23.63 5.70 6.87
C HIS A 378 -22.41 6.27 6.17
N ALA A 379 -21.63 5.42 5.52
CA ALA A 379 -20.60 5.77 4.57
C ALA A 379 -20.35 4.57 3.65
N PHE A 380 -19.91 4.83 2.42
CA PHE A 380 -19.68 3.80 1.42
C PHE A 380 -18.19 3.57 1.17
N ALA A 381 -17.86 2.40 0.65
CA ALA A 381 -16.49 1.95 0.41
C ALA A 381 -16.06 2.03 -1.05
N LEU A 382 -16.95 1.70 -1.98
CA LEU A 382 -16.62 1.56 -3.41
C LEU A 382 -17.21 2.72 -4.21
N ASP A 383 -16.41 3.23 -5.11
CA ASP A 383 -16.79 4.18 -6.15
C ASP A 383 -17.09 3.38 -7.43
N THR A 384 -18.36 3.37 -7.86
CA THR A 384 -18.79 2.56 -9.00
C THR A 384 -18.95 3.39 -10.28
N ASP A 385 -18.93 4.72 -10.22
CA ASP A 385 -19.09 5.59 -11.38
C ASP A 385 -17.83 6.40 -11.74
N GLY A 386 -16.78 6.31 -10.92
CA GLY A 386 -15.47 6.89 -11.20
C GLY A 386 -15.37 8.39 -10.90
N ASP A 387 -16.27 8.92 -10.06
CA ASP A 387 -16.25 10.34 -9.66
C ASP A 387 -15.40 10.61 -8.41
N PHE A 388 -14.68 9.60 -7.90
CA PHE A 388 -13.88 9.59 -6.68
C PHE A 388 -14.70 9.76 -5.38
N THR A 389 -16.00 9.51 -5.45
CA THR A 389 -16.90 9.48 -4.29
C THR A 389 -17.50 8.08 -4.15
N ALA A 390 -17.22 7.41 -3.04
CA ALA A 390 -17.77 6.07 -2.82
C ALA A 390 -19.30 6.10 -2.73
N ASP A 391 -19.98 5.22 -3.46
CA ASP A 391 -21.43 5.16 -3.63
C ASP A 391 -22.05 3.79 -3.33
N SER A 392 -21.24 2.77 -3.09
CA SER A 392 -21.65 1.38 -2.92
C SER A 392 -20.88 0.71 -1.78
N GLU A 393 -21.40 -0.38 -1.25
CA GLU A 393 -20.90 -1.15 -0.11
C GLU A 393 -20.85 -0.34 1.18
N GLU A 394 -21.87 -0.50 2.04
CA GLU A 394 -21.97 0.16 3.34
C GLU A 394 -20.76 -0.16 4.23
N ALA A 395 -19.94 0.84 4.52
CA ALA A 395 -18.72 0.70 5.29
C ALA A 395 -18.94 0.87 6.80
N VAL A 396 -20.06 1.45 7.24
CA VAL A 396 -20.37 1.63 8.66
C VAL A 396 -21.30 0.51 9.12
N THR A 397 -20.73 -0.52 9.72
CA THR A 397 -21.48 -1.61 10.34
C THR A 397 -20.89 -1.93 11.72
N ASP A 398 -21.65 -2.60 12.58
CA ASP A 398 -21.21 -3.02 13.92
C ASP A 398 -20.64 -1.90 14.81
N GLY A 399 -20.97 -0.63 14.49
CA GLY A 399 -20.56 0.54 15.27
C GLY A 399 -19.21 1.14 14.88
N TYR A 400 -18.60 0.70 13.80
CA TYR A 400 -17.36 1.29 13.28
C TYR A 400 -17.32 1.32 11.75
N PHE A 401 -16.45 2.17 11.19
CA PHE A 401 -16.18 2.21 9.76
C PHE A 401 -15.08 1.19 9.44
N HIS A 402 -15.38 0.29 8.53
CA HIS A 402 -14.54 -0.84 8.13
C HIS A 402 -13.51 -0.46 7.08
N GLU A 403 -12.51 0.32 7.45
CA GLU A 403 -11.42 0.71 6.56
C GLU A 403 -10.63 -0.51 6.08
N SER A 404 -10.24 -0.52 4.79
CA SER A 404 -9.48 -1.59 4.13
C SER A 404 -10.14 -2.98 4.15
N TYR A 405 -11.47 -3.06 4.32
CA TYR A 405 -12.21 -4.32 4.32
C TYR A 405 -12.74 -4.70 2.93
N PHE A 406 -13.34 -3.73 2.22
CA PHE A 406 -13.90 -3.95 0.89
C PHE A 406 -12.84 -3.83 -0.21
N GLN A 407 -11.81 -3.04 0.03
CA GLN A 407 -10.64 -2.88 -0.83
C GLN A 407 -9.44 -2.45 0.02
N SER A 408 -8.23 -2.76 -0.44
CA SER A 408 -7.00 -2.38 0.26
C SER A 408 -6.69 -0.89 0.14
N ALA A 409 -7.02 -0.26 -0.99
CA ALA A 409 -6.95 1.19 -1.15
C ALA A 409 -7.86 1.86 -0.11
N PRO A 410 -7.35 2.80 0.68
CA PRO A 410 -8.16 3.50 1.68
C PRO A 410 -9.34 4.24 1.07
N TYR A 411 -10.47 4.27 1.78
CA TYR A 411 -11.71 4.91 1.31
C TYR A 411 -12.43 5.77 2.36
N PHE A 412 -11.82 6.00 3.55
CA PHE A 412 -12.36 6.95 4.52
C PHE A 412 -12.10 8.39 4.06
N THR A 413 -13.16 9.12 3.73
CA THR A 413 -13.08 10.52 3.22
C THR A 413 -13.80 11.53 4.09
N THR A 414 -14.43 11.10 5.20
CA THR A 414 -15.28 11.95 6.02
C THR A 414 -14.45 12.92 6.86
N GLN A 415 -14.78 14.21 6.81
CA GLN A 415 -14.25 15.19 7.76
C GLN A 415 -14.93 15.03 9.11
N ILE A 416 -14.14 14.74 10.15
CA ILE A 416 -14.65 14.59 11.51
C ILE A 416 -14.48 15.89 12.34
N ASP A 417 -15.30 16.05 13.38
CA ASP A 417 -15.21 17.18 14.29
C ASP A 417 -13.87 17.19 15.05
N GLY A 418 -13.25 18.36 15.13
CA GLY A 418 -11.94 18.57 15.75
C GLY A 418 -10.79 18.65 14.73
N ILE A 419 -11.06 18.36 13.46
CA ILE A 419 -10.11 18.53 12.35
C ILE A 419 -10.58 19.70 11.46
N GLU A 420 -9.72 20.70 11.29
CA GLU A 420 -9.95 21.86 10.43
C GLU A 420 -9.09 21.72 9.15
N TRP A 421 -9.72 21.69 7.98
CA TRP A 421 -9.03 21.79 6.69
C TRP A 421 -8.85 23.26 6.33
N LEU A 422 -7.61 23.70 6.19
CA LEU A 422 -7.28 25.12 5.99
C LEU A 422 -7.41 25.57 4.53
N ASN A 423 -7.36 24.64 3.61
CA ASN A 423 -7.51 24.92 2.17
C ASN A 423 -8.35 23.86 1.50
N SER A 424 -8.74 24.17 0.26
CA SER A 424 -9.48 23.23 -0.58
C SER A 424 -8.64 22.02 -0.89
N ALA A 425 -9.31 20.91 -1.04
CA ALA A 425 -8.73 19.68 -1.51
C ALA A 425 -8.20 19.84 -2.95
N PHE A 426 -7.13 19.12 -3.19
CA PHE A 426 -6.59 18.89 -4.53
C PHE A 426 -6.97 17.45 -4.89
N GLY A 427 -7.59 17.25 -6.05
CA GLY A 427 -8.04 15.96 -6.54
C GLY A 427 -9.30 16.07 -7.34
#